data_3505d01dadbd504eb074e8a9777dfe9d
#
_entry.id   3505d01dadbd504eb074e8a9777dfe9d
#
_cell.length_a   1.000
_cell.length_b   1.000
_cell.length_c   1.000
_cell.angle_alpha   90.00
_cell.angle_beta   90.00
_cell.angle_gamma   90.00
#
_symmetry.space_group_name_H-M   'P 1'
#
loop_
_entity.id
_entity.type
_entity.pdbx_description
1 polymer ?
#
loop_
_entity_poly.entity_id
_entity_poly.type
_entity_poly.pdbx_seq_one_letter_code
_entity_poly.pdbx_strand_id
1 'polypeptide(L)'
;MNLYQNLGHLVLGSRLRRMSETFLAEINRIYQNEGIDFDASWFPVFYLLSKNDSLSIKELSEQTEVSHPAASQLITNLKNRNLVETTVSVDDGRKQLVQFTDKGRALLKQILPVWDAITSSMAELEASDPKIAELLPAISALENTFRAYNLSGKVGDKLNPIPYERI
;
A
#
# COMPACT_ATOMS: atom_id res chain seq x y z
N MET A 1 7.26 10.40 -28.30
CA MET A 1 7.12 9.07 -27.67
C MET A 1 8.10 8.99 -26.52
N ASN A 2 7.64 8.66 -25.31
CA ASN A 2 8.49 8.64 -24.11
C ASN A 2 9.36 7.37 -24.13
N LEU A 3 10.66 7.49 -23.79
CA LEU A 3 11.62 6.37 -23.71
C LEU A 3 11.04 5.15 -22.97
N TYR A 4 10.35 5.40 -21.85
CA TYR A 4 9.75 4.34 -21.04
C TYR A 4 8.63 3.57 -21.73
N GLN A 5 7.93 4.17 -22.69
CA GLN A 5 6.89 3.47 -23.48
C GLN A 5 7.50 2.50 -24.49
N ASN A 6 8.71 2.78 -24.98
CA ASN A 6 9.38 1.96 -25.97
C ASN A 6 10.14 0.76 -25.38
N LEU A 7 10.55 0.83 -24.11
CA LEU A 7 11.35 -0.22 -23.46
C LEU A 7 10.52 -1.37 -22.88
N GLY A 8 9.19 -1.27 -22.93
CA GLY A 8 8.27 -2.35 -22.54
C GLY A 8 8.52 -2.89 -21.13
N HIS A 9 8.73 -4.19 -21.02
CA HIS A 9 8.87 -4.89 -19.74
C HIS A 9 10.13 -4.52 -18.96
N LEU A 10 11.20 -4.05 -19.62
CA LEU A 10 12.45 -3.70 -18.95
C LEU A 10 12.30 -2.57 -17.92
N VAL A 11 11.32 -1.71 -18.11
CA VAL A 11 11.07 -0.55 -17.26
C VAL A 11 9.76 -0.65 -16.48
N LEU A 12 9.14 -1.83 -16.43
CA LEU A 12 7.86 -2.02 -15.74
C LEU A 12 7.93 -1.55 -14.28
N GLY A 13 8.93 -2.03 -13.53
CA GLY A 13 9.11 -1.63 -12.13
C GLY A 13 9.29 -0.13 -11.95
N SER A 14 10.10 0.52 -12.81
CA SER A 14 10.30 1.97 -12.77
C SER A 14 9.03 2.77 -13.10
N ARG A 15 8.18 2.25 -14.00
CA ARG A 15 6.89 2.87 -14.33
C ARG A 15 5.90 2.75 -13.19
N LEU A 16 5.79 1.57 -12.58
CA LEU A 16 4.92 1.33 -11.42
C LEU A 16 5.33 2.23 -10.26
N ARG A 17 6.63 2.27 -9.94
CA ARG A 17 7.16 3.12 -8.87
C ARG A 17 6.81 4.60 -9.12
N ARG A 18 7.13 5.14 -10.29
CA ARG A 18 6.83 6.53 -10.63
C ARG A 18 5.34 6.84 -10.55
N MET A 19 4.49 5.92 -11.02
CA MET A 19 3.04 6.11 -10.95
C MET A 19 2.55 6.11 -9.51
N SER A 20 3.05 5.20 -8.68
CA SER A 20 2.75 5.17 -7.24
C SER A 20 3.16 6.47 -6.55
N GLU A 21 4.40 6.95 -6.79
CA GLU A 21 4.90 8.22 -6.21
C GLU A 21 4.01 9.41 -6.63
N THR A 22 3.64 9.47 -7.91
CA THR A 22 2.73 10.53 -8.43
C THR A 22 1.37 10.46 -7.75
N PHE A 23 0.78 9.26 -7.64
CA PHE A 23 -0.52 9.07 -7.04
C PHE A 23 -0.52 9.47 -5.56
N LEU A 24 0.45 9.02 -4.78
CA LEU A 24 0.57 9.35 -3.36
C LEU A 24 0.82 10.86 -3.14
N ALA A 25 1.59 11.51 -4.03
CA ALA A 25 1.78 12.96 -3.97
C ALA A 25 0.47 13.73 -4.20
N GLU A 26 -0.37 13.28 -5.16
CA GLU A 26 -1.70 13.86 -5.38
C GLU A 26 -2.62 13.66 -4.17
N ILE A 27 -2.63 12.46 -3.59
CA ILE A 27 -3.41 12.19 -2.37
C ILE A 27 -2.96 13.09 -1.21
N ASN A 28 -1.67 13.23 -0.98
CA ASN A 28 -1.15 14.14 0.04
C ASN A 28 -1.53 15.61 -0.23
N ARG A 29 -1.53 16.03 -1.51
CA ARG A 29 -1.97 17.37 -1.89
C ARG A 29 -3.46 17.59 -1.60
N ILE A 30 -4.32 16.59 -1.78
CA ILE A 30 -5.74 16.66 -1.41
C ILE A 30 -5.87 16.93 0.10
N TYR A 31 -5.18 16.17 0.96
CA TYR A 31 -5.24 16.44 2.41
C TYR A 31 -4.75 17.84 2.77
N GLN A 32 -3.67 18.31 2.14
CA GLN A 32 -3.15 19.67 2.36
C GLN A 32 -4.15 20.75 1.96
N ASN A 33 -4.83 20.59 0.81
CA ASN A 33 -5.84 21.54 0.33
C ASN A 33 -7.06 21.62 1.26
N GLU A 34 -7.41 20.49 1.88
CA GLU A 34 -8.49 20.40 2.87
C GLU A 34 -8.07 20.81 4.28
N GLY A 35 -6.79 21.21 4.48
CA GLY A 35 -6.25 21.59 5.77
C GLY A 35 -6.13 20.42 6.75
N ILE A 36 -6.02 19.18 6.26
CA ILE A 36 -5.96 17.96 7.04
C ILE A 36 -4.49 17.51 7.18
N ASP A 37 -3.98 17.46 8.41
CA ASP A 37 -2.63 16.96 8.71
C ASP A 37 -2.62 15.41 8.68
N PHE A 38 -2.68 14.86 7.48
CA PHE A 38 -2.67 13.42 7.24
C PHE A 38 -1.69 13.09 6.10
N ASP A 39 -0.93 12.02 6.26
CA ASP A 39 -0.04 11.48 5.23
C ASP A 39 -0.62 10.20 4.63
N ALA A 40 -0.61 10.09 3.31
CA ALA A 40 -1.15 8.94 2.60
C ALA A 40 -0.53 7.59 3.04
N SER A 41 0.72 7.60 3.53
CA SER A 41 1.38 6.40 4.07
C SER A 41 0.74 5.87 5.36
N TRP A 42 -0.07 6.68 6.05
CA TRP A 42 -0.77 6.25 7.26
C TRP A 42 -2.09 5.54 6.98
N PHE A 43 -2.59 5.65 5.74
CA PHE A 43 -3.88 5.10 5.32
C PHE A 43 -4.09 3.64 5.74
N PRO A 44 -3.16 2.69 5.52
CA PRO A 44 -3.43 1.29 5.85
C PRO A 44 -3.73 1.07 7.34
N VAL A 45 -2.98 1.75 8.22
CA VAL A 45 -3.19 1.64 9.69
C VAL A 45 -4.51 2.29 10.08
N PHE A 46 -4.79 3.50 9.58
CA PHE A 46 -6.04 4.20 9.87
C PHE A 46 -7.26 3.43 9.37
N TYR A 47 -7.17 2.85 8.17
CA TYR A 47 -8.24 2.03 7.60
C TYR A 47 -8.51 0.79 8.46
N LEU A 48 -7.46 0.05 8.82
CA LEU A 48 -7.61 -1.15 9.64
C LEU A 48 -8.16 -0.82 11.02
N LEU A 49 -7.68 0.23 11.68
CA LEU A 49 -8.20 0.67 12.98
C LEU A 49 -9.60 1.29 12.90
N SER A 50 -10.04 1.76 11.72
CA SER A 50 -11.43 2.20 11.52
C SER A 50 -12.44 1.04 11.50
N LYS A 51 -11.96 -0.18 11.28
CA LYS A 51 -12.76 -1.41 11.23
C LYS A 51 -12.60 -2.29 12.45
N ASN A 52 -11.61 -2.00 13.29
CA ASN A 52 -11.26 -2.78 14.46
C ASN A 52 -10.97 -1.83 15.65
N ASP A 53 -11.43 -2.16 16.83
CA ASP A 53 -11.19 -1.34 18.02
C ASP A 53 -9.69 -1.24 18.36
N SER A 54 -8.98 -2.36 18.18
CA SER A 54 -7.53 -2.43 18.37
C SER A 54 -6.93 -3.61 17.58
N LEU A 55 -5.66 -3.49 17.21
CA LEU A 55 -4.89 -4.54 16.51
C LEU A 55 -3.46 -4.58 17.07
N SER A 56 -2.86 -5.75 17.13
CA SER A 56 -1.43 -5.88 17.42
C SER A 56 -0.58 -5.41 16.25
N ILE A 57 0.68 -5.02 16.51
CA ILE A 57 1.63 -4.66 15.44
C ILE A 57 1.83 -5.82 14.46
N LYS A 58 1.76 -7.07 14.95
CA LYS A 58 1.84 -8.27 14.11
C LYS A 58 0.66 -8.34 13.15
N GLU A 59 -0.57 -8.20 13.62
CA GLU A 59 -1.77 -8.20 12.79
C GLU A 59 -1.75 -7.04 11.76
N LEU A 60 -1.32 -5.85 12.19
CA LEU A 60 -1.14 -4.72 11.28
C LEU A 60 -0.11 -5.04 10.18
N SER A 61 1.04 -5.60 10.55
CA SER A 61 2.09 -6.01 9.59
C SER A 61 1.57 -7.05 8.59
N GLU A 62 0.87 -8.08 9.06
CA GLU A 62 0.33 -9.15 8.22
C GLU A 62 -0.76 -8.64 7.26
N GLN A 63 -1.71 -7.83 7.75
CA GLN A 63 -2.82 -7.32 6.93
C GLN A 63 -2.40 -6.22 5.94
N THR A 64 -1.35 -5.47 6.24
CA THR A 64 -0.80 -4.45 5.31
C THR A 64 0.30 -4.98 4.40
N GLU A 65 0.70 -6.26 4.57
CA GLU A 65 1.78 -6.91 3.84
C GLU A 65 3.13 -6.16 3.91
N VAL A 66 3.36 -5.40 4.98
CA VAL A 66 4.65 -4.76 5.24
C VAL A 66 5.44 -5.55 6.27
N SER A 67 6.76 -5.37 6.31
CA SER A 67 7.57 -6.03 7.31
C SER A 67 7.24 -5.54 8.73
N HIS A 68 7.39 -6.41 9.73
CA HIS A 68 7.15 -6.04 11.13
C HIS A 68 7.97 -4.81 11.59
N PRO A 69 9.25 -4.63 11.21
CA PRO A 69 9.98 -3.40 11.50
C PRO A 69 9.35 -2.15 10.87
N ALA A 70 8.85 -2.24 9.61
CA ALA A 70 8.21 -1.12 8.95
C ALA A 70 6.88 -0.74 9.63
N ALA A 71 6.05 -1.74 9.98
CA ALA A 71 4.83 -1.52 10.77
C ALA A 71 5.14 -0.87 12.12
N SER A 72 6.14 -1.39 12.85
CA SER A 72 6.57 -0.84 14.15
C SER A 72 7.04 0.63 14.03
N GLN A 73 7.81 0.95 12.99
CA GLN A 73 8.26 2.33 12.73
C GLN A 73 7.08 3.26 12.43
N LEU A 74 6.11 2.82 11.64
CA LEU A 74 4.91 3.58 11.34
C LEU A 74 4.08 3.84 12.60
N ILE A 75 3.86 2.81 13.42
CA ILE A 75 3.15 2.96 14.71
C ILE A 75 3.89 3.92 15.65
N THR A 76 5.22 3.85 15.71
CA THR A 76 6.03 4.80 16.51
C THR A 76 5.83 6.25 16.03
N ASN A 77 5.80 6.47 14.72
CA ASN A 77 5.52 7.79 14.14
C ASN A 77 4.13 8.30 14.53
N LEU A 78 3.10 7.47 14.37
CA LEU A 78 1.73 7.81 14.74
C LEU A 78 1.56 8.07 16.24
N LYS A 79 2.26 7.31 17.11
CA LYS A 79 2.32 7.55 18.56
C LYS A 79 2.94 8.90 18.89
N ASN A 80 4.06 9.25 18.26
CA ASN A 80 4.73 10.54 18.47
C ASN A 80 3.85 11.74 18.09
N ARG A 81 2.88 11.52 17.18
CA ARG A 81 1.87 12.50 16.80
C ARG A 81 0.62 12.47 17.69
N ASN A 82 0.60 11.54 18.66
CA ASN A 82 -0.56 11.29 19.54
C ASN A 82 -1.84 10.91 18.76
N LEU A 83 -1.69 10.16 17.67
CA LEU A 83 -2.81 9.67 16.86
C LEU A 83 -3.23 8.26 17.27
N VAL A 84 -2.27 7.46 17.70
CA VAL A 84 -2.51 6.11 18.25
C VAL A 84 -1.78 5.95 19.58
N GLU A 85 -2.23 5.01 20.36
CA GLU A 85 -1.59 4.56 21.60
C GLU A 85 -1.48 3.05 21.62
N THR A 86 -0.69 2.52 22.54
CA THR A 86 -0.58 1.08 22.76
C THR A 86 -1.01 0.72 24.15
N THR A 87 -1.85 -0.31 24.26
CA THR A 87 -2.30 -0.93 25.50
C THR A 87 -1.84 -2.37 25.57
N VAL A 88 -1.72 -2.92 26.78
CA VAL A 88 -1.43 -4.34 26.96
C VAL A 88 -2.72 -5.13 26.77
N SER A 89 -2.68 -6.22 26.00
CA SER A 89 -3.84 -7.10 25.85
C SER A 89 -4.23 -7.72 27.18
N VAL A 90 -5.53 -7.75 27.47
CA VAL A 90 -6.08 -8.38 28.67
C VAL A 90 -5.93 -9.91 28.59
N ASP A 91 -6.00 -10.48 27.40
CA ASP A 91 -5.95 -11.93 27.17
C ASP A 91 -4.51 -12.48 27.12
N ASP A 92 -3.55 -11.64 26.69
CA ASP A 92 -2.14 -12.01 26.62
C ASP A 92 -1.27 -10.79 26.93
N GLY A 93 -0.78 -10.71 28.15
CA GLY A 93 0.07 -9.61 28.65
C GLY A 93 1.37 -9.38 27.88
N ARG A 94 1.71 -10.25 26.93
CA ARG A 94 2.86 -10.09 26.01
C ARG A 94 2.50 -9.33 24.73
N LYS A 95 1.19 -9.19 24.44
CA LYS A 95 0.72 -8.49 23.23
C LYS A 95 0.44 -7.03 23.54
N GLN A 96 1.01 -6.17 22.72
CA GLN A 96 0.65 -4.76 22.68
C GLN A 96 -0.38 -4.53 21.57
N LEU A 97 -1.50 -3.94 21.94
CA LEU A 97 -2.58 -3.57 21.03
C LEU A 97 -2.50 -2.08 20.72
N VAL A 98 -2.57 -1.75 19.45
CA VAL A 98 -2.61 -0.38 18.93
C VAL A 98 -4.07 0.02 18.78
N GLN A 99 -4.43 1.19 19.26
CA GLN A 99 -5.77 1.78 19.10
C GLN A 99 -5.67 3.28 18.86
N PHE A 100 -6.75 3.89 18.36
CA PHE A 100 -6.80 5.35 18.24
C PHE A 100 -6.87 6.03 19.59
N THR A 101 -6.15 7.15 19.70
CA THR A 101 -6.44 8.17 20.72
C THR A 101 -7.69 8.98 20.33
N ASP A 102 -8.16 9.88 21.21
CA ASP A 102 -9.24 10.81 20.85
C ASP A 102 -8.87 11.72 19.68
N LYS A 103 -7.61 12.15 19.61
CA LYS A 103 -7.06 12.93 18.49
C LYS A 103 -7.08 12.10 17.20
N GLY A 104 -6.69 10.82 17.27
CA GLY A 104 -6.74 9.91 16.11
C GLY A 104 -8.17 9.69 15.63
N ARG A 105 -9.12 9.49 16.54
CA ARG A 105 -10.55 9.38 16.21
C ARG A 105 -11.12 10.67 15.59
N ALA A 106 -10.72 11.83 16.11
CA ALA A 106 -11.11 13.10 15.54
C ALA A 106 -10.56 13.30 14.11
N LEU A 107 -9.30 12.94 13.88
CA LEU A 107 -8.69 12.98 12.56
C LEU A 107 -9.38 11.99 11.60
N LEU A 108 -9.68 10.75 12.05
CA LEU A 108 -10.41 9.77 11.24
C LEU A 108 -11.74 10.34 10.72
N LYS A 109 -12.50 11.05 11.55
CA LYS A 109 -13.76 11.68 11.12
C LYS A 109 -13.57 12.72 10.01
N GLN A 110 -12.44 13.41 9.99
CA GLN A 110 -12.12 14.39 8.95
C GLN A 110 -11.73 13.72 7.63
N ILE A 111 -11.03 12.59 7.69
CA ILE A 111 -10.51 11.94 6.48
C ILE A 111 -11.52 11.00 5.80
N LEU A 112 -12.51 10.46 6.52
CA LEU A 112 -13.50 9.56 5.93
C LEU A 112 -14.21 10.15 4.70
N PRO A 113 -14.72 11.40 4.70
CA PRO A 113 -15.32 12.01 3.51
C PRO A 113 -14.32 12.17 2.36
N VAL A 114 -13.04 12.38 2.66
CA VAL A 114 -11.97 12.47 1.63
C VAL A 114 -11.76 11.12 0.97
N TRP A 115 -11.77 10.03 1.72
CA TRP A 115 -11.66 8.68 1.15
C TRP A 115 -12.84 8.35 0.23
N ASP A 116 -14.05 8.71 0.63
CA ASP A 116 -15.24 8.53 -0.21
C ASP A 116 -15.12 9.34 -1.51
N ALA A 117 -14.68 10.60 -1.42
CA ALA A 117 -14.46 11.46 -2.59
C ALA A 117 -13.37 10.92 -3.53
N ILE A 118 -12.24 10.44 -2.98
CA ILE A 118 -11.18 9.80 -3.77
C ILE A 118 -11.72 8.56 -4.48
N THR A 119 -12.44 7.70 -3.76
CA THR A 119 -13.02 6.47 -4.33
C THR A 119 -13.98 6.80 -5.46
N SER A 120 -14.88 7.77 -5.28
CA SER A 120 -15.82 8.21 -6.29
C SER A 120 -15.11 8.77 -7.54
N SER A 121 -14.11 9.64 -7.34
CA SER A 121 -13.35 10.23 -8.45
C SER A 121 -12.55 9.18 -9.23
N MET A 122 -12.02 8.17 -8.54
CA MET A 122 -11.31 7.06 -9.20
C MET A 122 -12.29 6.18 -9.99
N ALA A 123 -13.50 5.94 -9.48
CA ALA A 123 -14.54 5.23 -10.23
C ALA A 123 -14.96 5.97 -11.50
N GLU A 124 -15.05 7.30 -11.48
CA GLU A 124 -15.28 8.12 -12.67
C GLU A 124 -14.12 7.98 -13.68
N LEU A 125 -12.88 7.98 -13.21
CA LEU A 125 -11.71 7.78 -14.06
C LEU A 125 -11.74 6.40 -14.71
N GLU A 126 -12.05 5.34 -13.97
CA GLU A 126 -12.19 3.98 -14.50
C GLU A 126 -13.29 3.90 -15.58
N ALA A 127 -14.41 4.56 -15.36
CA ALA A 127 -15.51 4.60 -16.32
C ALA A 127 -15.17 5.36 -17.63
N SER A 128 -14.15 6.23 -17.59
CA SER A 128 -13.74 7.03 -18.75
C SER A 128 -12.95 6.25 -19.81
N ASP A 129 -12.28 5.16 -19.44
CA ASP A 129 -11.49 4.31 -20.36
C ASP A 129 -11.51 2.84 -19.90
N PRO A 130 -12.01 1.91 -20.74
CA PRO A 130 -12.02 0.47 -20.40
C PRO A 130 -10.65 -0.11 -20.01
N LYS A 131 -9.55 0.46 -20.50
CA LYS A 131 -8.20 0.01 -20.13
C LYS A 131 -7.81 0.43 -18.72
N ILE A 132 -8.39 1.52 -18.21
CA ILE A 132 -8.18 1.95 -16.82
C ILE A 132 -8.99 1.04 -15.89
N ALA A 133 -10.19 0.65 -16.27
CA ALA A 133 -11.02 -0.30 -15.52
C ALA A 133 -10.33 -1.66 -15.29
N GLU A 134 -9.49 -2.10 -16.25
CA GLU A 134 -8.70 -3.32 -16.12
C GLU A 134 -7.45 -3.20 -15.22
N LEU A 135 -7.11 -1.99 -14.75
CA LEU A 135 -5.86 -1.73 -14.03
C LEU A 135 -5.78 -2.51 -12.71
N LEU A 136 -6.79 -2.38 -11.84
CA LEU A 136 -6.79 -3.06 -10.53
C LEU A 136 -6.87 -4.59 -10.69
N PRO A 137 -7.73 -5.17 -11.56
CA PRO A 137 -7.68 -6.59 -11.89
C PRO A 137 -6.30 -7.05 -12.41
N ALA A 138 -5.66 -6.27 -13.27
CA ALA A 138 -4.35 -6.61 -13.82
C ALA A 138 -3.23 -6.56 -12.76
N ILE A 139 -3.26 -5.56 -11.86
CA ILE A 139 -2.32 -5.48 -10.73
C ILE A 139 -2.50 -6.70 -9.82
N SER A 140 -3.73 -7.04 -9.42
CA SER A 140 -4.02 -8.20 -8.56
C SER A 140 -3.55 -9.51 -9.21
N ALA A 141 -3.78 -9.69 -10.51
CA ALA A 141 -3.30 -10.84 -11.26
C ALA A 141 -1.76 -10.91 -11.28
N LEU A 142 -1.10 -9.76 -11.47
CA LEU A 142 0.36 -9.67 -11.47
C LEU A 142 0.93 -10.03 -10.09
N GLU A 143 0.39 -9.49 -9.01
CA GLU A 143 0.82 -9.76 -7.62
C GLU A 143 0.71 -11.25 -7.29
N ASN A 144 -0.44 -11.86 -7.58
CA ASN A 144 -0.67 -13.28 -7.34
C ASN A 144 0.27 -14.18 -8.15
N THR A 145 0.52 -13.83 -9.41
CA THR A 145 1.38 -14.62 -10.30
C THR A 145 2.85 -14.42 -9.95
N PHE A 146 3.27 -13.18 -9.68
CA PHE A 146 4.68 -12.83 -9.51
C PHE A 146 5.29 -13.43 -8.24
N ARG A 147 4.51 -13.66 -7.19
CA ARG A 147 4.96 -14.35 -5.97
C ARG A 147 5.52 -15.75 -6.26
N ALA A 148 4.92 -16.48 -7.18
CA ALA A 148 5.35 -17.84 -7.59
C ALA A 148 6.28 -17.82 -8.82
N TYR A 149 6.45 -16.69 -9.49
CA TYR A 149 7.19 -16.57 -10.74
C TYR A 149 8.67 -16.31 -10.49
N ASN A 150 9.47 -17.37 -10.46
CA ASN A 150 10.93 -17.26 -10.30
C ASN A 150 11.59 -16.55 -11.50
N LEU A 151 11.44 -15.22 -11.57
CA LEU A 151 11.97 -14.41 -12.68
C LEU A 151 13.49 -14.57 -12.81
N SER A 152 14.23 -14.53 -11.71
CA SER A 152 15.70 -14.64 -11.72
C SER A 152 16.16 -15.99 -12.26
N GLY A 153 15.52 -17.09 -11.85
CA GLY A 153 15.81 -18.42 -12.39
C GLY A 153 15.53 -18.49 -13.88
N LYS A 154 14.35 -18.04 -14.32
CA LYS A 154 13.98 -18.03 -15.76
C LYS A 154 14.90 -17.15 -16.63
N VAL A 155 15.42 -16.07 -16.09
CA VAL A 155 16.43 -15.25 -16.79
C VAL A 155 17.77 -16.00 -16.83
N GLY A 156 18.18 -16.63 -15.73
CA GLY A 156 19.39 -17.46 -15.68
C GLY A 156 19.38 -18.57 -16.73
N ASP A 157 18.27 -19.30 -16.85
CA ASP A 157 18.10 -20.38 -17.85
C ASP A 157 18.25 -19.86 -19.29
N LYS A 158 17.76 -18.64 -19.55
CA LYS A 158 17.89 -18.02 -20.88
C LYS A 158 19.29 -17.49 -21.19
N LEU A 159 20.02 -17.06 -20.18
CA LEU A 159 21.41 -16.58 -20.31
C LEU A 159 22.40 -17.74 -20.44
N ASN A 160 22.12 -18.86 -19.78
CA ASN A 160 22.97 -20.03 -19.77
C ASN A 160 22.16 -21.27 -20.24
N PRO A 161 21.74 -21.32 -21.51
CA PRO A 161 21.01 -22.47 -22.02
C PRO A 161 21.89 -23.72 -21.92
N ILE A 162 21.34 -24.79 -21.30
CA ILE A 162 22.01 -26.10 -21.25
C ILE A 162 22.31 -26.51 -22.70
N PRO A 163 23.57 -26.80 -23.06
CA PRO A 163 23.89 -27.28 -24.41
C PRO A 163 23.09 -28.56 -24.66
N TYR A 164 22.32 -28.60 -25.75
CA TYR A 164 21.73 -29.84 -26.21
C TYR A 164 22.91 -30.77 -26.55
N GLU A 165 23.19 -31.76 -25.71
CA GLU A 165 24.01 -32.90 -26.11
C GLU A 165 23.29 -33.58 -27.27
N ARG A 166 23.91 -33.48 -28.46
CA ARG A 166 23.45 -34.23 -29.63
C ARG A 166 23.69 -35.72 -29.31
N ILE A 167 22.62 -36.44 -29.13
CA ILE A 167 22.60 -37.91 -29.14
C ILE A 167 22.81 -38.35 -30.61
#